data_6db4157aaf5162939d52d82d048c6447
#
_entry.id   6db4157aaf5162939d52d82d048c6447
#
_cell.length_a   1.000
_cell.length_b   1.000
_cell.length_c   1.000
_cell.angle_alpha   90.00
_cell.angle_beta   90.00
_cell.angle_gamma   90.00
#
_symmetry.space_group_name_H-M   'P 1'
#
loop_
_entity.id
_entity.type
_entity.pdbx_description
1 polymer ?
#
loop_
_entity_poly.entity_id
_entity_poly.type
_entity_poly.pdbx_seq_one_letter_code
_entity_poly.pdbx_strand_id
1 'polypeptide(L)'
;MIFVYENNIISLAKKAGFETFWLSNQGLVGEWDTPMARLASLADHRKFMKLGHYDSKLVYDSRILSPFKEYLAFPVTRPRLFILHLVGSHPLFEQRLENPVHYNYYNTNLSSYIQTIEQTDKLLEQIYETLQVQKHSFSLLYFSDHGLETKDRNSPKASLSHGFSKASFRVPFVIINSNDTLHKEVHINKSGYHFIEGFAQWLGIKENSLDNSYDFLSPPADSLKVFTGEYLLFNSLPEDPVILNNKK
;
A
#
# COMPACT_ATOMS: atom_id res chain seq x y z
N MET A 1 -13.29 -23.62 -1.22
CA MET A 1 -12.58 -23.00 -0.09
C MET A 1 -13.46 -21.87 0.41
N ILE A 2 -14.05 -22.00 1.60
CA ILE A 2 -14.85 -20.92 2.21
C ILE A 2 -13.82 -19.98 2.84
N PHE A 3 -13.59 -18.82 2.21
CA PHE A 3 -12.80 -17.78 2.84
C PHE A 3 -13.57 -17.26 4.06
N VAL A 4 -13.04 -17.48 5.24
CA VAL A 4 -13.59 -16.93 6.48
C VAL A 4 -13.21 -15.46 6.52
N TYR A 5 -14.06 -14.59 5.98
CA TYR A 5 -13.86 -13.13 6.01
C TYR A 5 -14.04 -12.51 7.40
N GLU A 6 -14.26 -13.34 8.43
CA GLU A 6 -14.53 -12.84 9.79
C GLU A 6 -13.28 -12.33 10.51
N ASN A 7 -12.09 -12.89 10.21
CA ASN A 7 -10.83 -12.51 10.84
C ASN A 7 -9.97 -11.71 9.86
N ASN A 8 -10.18 -10.40 9.83
CA ASN A 8 -9.47 -9.47 8.96
C ASN A 8 -9.33 -8.10 9.64
N ILE A 9 -8.54 -7.21 9.06
CA ILE A 9 -8.23 -5.88 9.62
C ILE A 9 -9.48 -5.01 9.83
N ILE A 10 -10.50 -5.10 8.96
CA ILE A 10 -11.74 -4.33 9.10
C ILE A 10 -12.54 -4.83 10.28
N SER A 11 -12.77 -6.16 10.34
CA SER A 11 -13.51 -6.79 11.43
C SER A 11 -12.82 -6.57 12.78
N LEU A 12 -11.49 -6.64 12.82
CA LEU A 12 -10.68 -6.36 14.00
C LEU A 12 -10.90 -4.93 14.49
N ALA A 13 -10.75 -3.94 13.61
CA ALA A 13 -10.96 -2.53 13.95
C ALA A 13 -12.39 -2.25 14.42
N LYS A 14 -13.40 -2.81 13.74
CA LYS A 14 -14.82 -2.66 14.12
C LYS A 14 -15.11 -3.25 15.49
N LYS A 15 -14.62 -4.46 15.80
CA LYS A 15 -14.76 -5.09 17.12
C LYS A 15 -14.11 -4.24 18.22
N ALA A 16 -13.03 -3.52 17.90
CA ALA A 16 -12.37 -2.58 18.79
C ALA A 16 -13.04 -1.19 18.86
N GLY A 17 -14.18 -0.99 18.21
CA GLY A 17 -14.98 0.23 18.29
C GLY A 17 -14.63 1.31 17.25
N PHE A 18 -13.77 1.02 16.27
CA PHE A 18 -13.47 1.97 15.20
C PHE A 18 -14.65 2.10 14.22
N GLU A 19 -14.85 3.31 13.71
CA GLU A 19 -15.60 3.57 12.49
C GLU A 19 -14.68 3.37 11.28
N THR A 20 -15.10 2.57 10.31
CA THR A 20 -14.24 2.09 9.23
C THR A 20 -14.66 2.63 7.88
N PHE A 21 -13.68 3.14 7.13
CA PHE A 21 -13.85 3.74 5.81
C PHE A 21 -12.93 3.05 4.80
N TRP A 22 -13.48 2.64 3.67
CA TRP A 22 -12.70 2.08 2.56
C TRP A 22 -12.93 2.91 1.30
N LEU A 23 -11.88 3.56 0.82
CA LEU A 23 -11.88 4.30 -0.42
C LEU A 23 -10.92 3.61 -1.40
N SER A 24 -11.41 3.24 -2.58
CA SER A 24 -10.62 2.47 -3.53
C SER A 24 -10.60 3.09 -4.92
N ASN A 25 -9.41 3.25 -5.48
CA ASN A 25 -9.21 3.51 -6.91
C ASN A 25 -8.95 2.23 -7.72
N GLN A 26 -9.05 1.05 -7.11
CA GLN A 26 -9.10 -0.25 -7.78
C GLN A 26 -10.54 -0.55 -8.23
N GLY A 27 -10.71 -1.66 -8.98
CA GLY A 27 -12.03 -2.09 -9.45
C GLY A 27 -12.94 -2.63 -8.34
N LEU A 28 -14.23 -2.68 -8.63
CA LEU A 28 -15.21 -3.34 -7.79
C LEU A 28 -15.44 -4.80 -8.21
N VAL A 29 -15.29 -5.09 -9.51
CA VAL A 29 -15.56 -6.39 -10.12
C VAL A 29 -14.37 -6.78 -10.99
N GLY A 30 -13.86 -7.99 -10.81
CA GLY A 30 -12.73 -8.55 -11.54
C GLY A 30 -12.16 -9.75 -10.82
N GLU A 31 -11.30 -10.51 -11.47
CA GLU A 31 -10.68 -11.71 -10.88
C GLU A 31 -9.90 -11.35 -9.61
N TRP A 32 -9.13 -10.28 -9.66
CA TRP A 32 -8.31 -9.77 -8.56
C TRP A 32 -9.03 -8.71 -7.71
N ASP A 33 -9.97 -7.95 -8.31
CA ASP A 33 -10.69 -6.87 -7.64
C ASP A 33 -11.76 -7.41 -6.68
N THR A 34 -12.52 -8.45 -7.08
CA THR A 34 -13.66 -8.97 -6.32
C THR A 34 -13.30 -9.42 -4.89
N PRO A 35 -12.19 -10.13 -4.64
CA PRO A 35 -11.79 -10.49 -3.28
C PRO A 35 -11.57 -9.27 -2.38
N MET A 36 -10.92 -8.23 -2.90
CA MET A 36 -10.67 -6.98 -2.17
C MET A 36 -11.96 -6.18 -1.96
N ALA A 37 -12.86 -6.15 -2.96
CA ALA A 37 -14.16 -5.52 -2.85
C ALA A 37 -15.05 -6.20 -1.78
N ARG A 38 -14.96 -7.53 -1.62
CA ARG A 38 -15.61 -8.26 -0.55
C ARG A 38 -15.07 -7.86 0.83
N LEU A 39 -13.76 -7.74 0.98
CA LEU A 39 -13.15 -7.23 2.21
C LEU A 39 -13.65 -5.81 2.50
N ALA A 40 -13.61 -4.93 1.50
CA ALA A 40 -14.11 -3.56 1.59
C ALA A 40 -15.59 -3.48 1.98
N SER A 41 -16.40 -4.50 1.60
CA SER A 41 -17.83 -4.53 1.93
C SER A 41 -18.12 -4.62 3.43
N LEU A 42 -17.15 -5.01 4.24
CA LEU A 42 -17.25 -5.08 5.70
C LEU A 42 -17.07 -3.72 6.38
N ALA A 43 -16.51 -2.73 5.67
CA ALA A 43 -16.38 -1.37 6.20
C ALA A 43 -17.73 -0.67 6.35
N ASP A 44 -17.85 0.23 7.34
CA ASP A 44 -19.07 1.01 7.58
C ASP A 44 -19.36 1.95 6.40
N HIS A 45 -18.32 2.55 5.84
CA HIS A 45 -18.40 3.43 4.68
C HIS A 45 -17.43 2.96 3.59
N ARG A 46 -17.89 2.98 2.34
CA ARG A 46 -17.06 2.59 1.20
C ARG A 46 -17.35 3.42 -0.03
N LYS A 47 -16.29 3.70 -0.79
CA LYS A 47 -16.37 4.41 -2.06
C LYS A 47 -15.37 3.80 -3.04
N PHE A 48 -15.86 3.39 -4.20
CA PHE A 48 -15.04 2.93 -5.32
C PHE A 48 -15.07 3.99 -6.42
N MET A 49 -13.89 4.37 -6.92
CA MET A 49 -13.76 5.32 -8.03
C MET A 49 -14.10 4.65 -9.37
N LYS A 50 -14.01 3.32 -9.43
CA LYS A 50 -14.33 2.48 -10.58
C LYS A 50 -15.30 1.38 -10.16
N LEU A 51 -16.42 1.25 -10.89
CA LEU A 51 -17.43 0.23 -10.61
C LEU A 51 -17.19 -1.07 -11.40
N GLY A 52 -16.37 -1.03 -12.43
CA GLY A 52 -15.94 -2.19 -13.21
C GLY A 52 -14.59 -2.73 -12.76
N HIS A 53 -13.89 -3.40 -13.67
CA HIS A 53 -12.51 -3.86 -13.50
C HIS A 53 -11.54 -2.68 -13.28
N TYR A 54 -10.38 -2.92 -12.65
CA TYR A 54 -9.42 -1.86 -12.27
C TYR A 54 -8.93 -1.01 -13.45
N ASP A 55 -8.91 -1.54 -14.67
CA ASP A 55 -8.53 -0.84 -15.90
C ASP A 55 -9.71 -0.37 -16.77
N SER A 56 -10.96 -0.61 -16.33
CA SER A 56 -12.17 -0.27 -17.08
C SER A 56 -12.33 1.22 -17.38
N LYS A 57 -11.70 2.07 -16.58
CA LYS A 57 -11.69 3.53 -16.72
C LYS A 57 -10.41 4.08 -16.15
N LEU A 58 -9.79 5.00 -16.89
CA LEU A 58 -8.66 5.77 -16.37
C LEU A 58 -9.15 6.73 -15.27
N VAL A 59 -8.72 6.48 -14.04
CA VAL A 59 -8.95 7.34 -12.89
C VAL A 59 -7.65 7.41 -12.10
N TYR A 60 -7.18 8.60 -11.81
CA TYR A 60 -5.95 8.84 -11.05
C TYR A 60 -6.20 8.70 -9.55
N ASP A 61 -5.16 8.31 -8.80
CA ASP A 61 -5.26 8.09 -7.35
C ASP A 61 -5.60 9.37 -6.58
N SER A 62 -5.24 10.54 -7.10
CA SER A 62 -5.62 11.84 -6.52
C SER A 62 -7.14 12.03 -6.36
N ARG A 63 -7.94 11.31 -7.16
CA ARG A 63 -9.40 11.36 -7.06
C ARG A 63 -9.95 10.84 -5.73
N ILE A 64 -9.15 10.09 -4.97
CA ILE A 64 -9.51 9.60 -3.65
C ILE A 64 -9.58 10.72 -2.60
N LEU A 65 -8.89 11.84 -2.84
CA LEU A 65 -8.83 12.96 -1.91
C LEU A 65 -10.21 13.63 -1.67
N SER A 66 -11.04 13.74 -2.70
CA SER A 66 -12.36 14.37 -2.56
C SER A 66 -13.27 13.59 -1.59
N PRO A 67 -13.55 12.29 -1.80
CA PRO A 67 -14.34 11.53 -0.84
C PRO A 67 -13.63 11.33 0.52
N PHE A 68 -12.31 11.34 0.57
CA PHE A 68 -11.57 11.31 1.83
C PHE A 68 -11.87 12.55 2.67
N LYS A 69 -11.80 13.76 2.09
CA LYS A 69 -12.16 15.02 2.75
C LYS A 69 -13.63 15.05 3.15
N GLU A 70 -14.52 14.54 2.30
CA GLU A 70 -15.95 14.43 2.60
C GLU A 70 -16.20 13.60 3.87
N TYR A 71 -15.60 12.41 3.96
CA TYR A 71 -15.76 11.54 5.13
C TYR A 71 -15.04 12.08 6.38
N LEU A 72 -13.93 12.79 6.23
CA LEU A 72 -13.27 13.47 7.35
C LEU A 72 -14.17 14.54 7.98
N ALA A 73 -15.05 15.17 7.21
CA ALA A 73 -15.97 16.18 7.71
C ALA A 73 -17.15 15.62 8.53
N PHE A 74 -17.33 14.29 8.56
CA PHE A 74 -18.37 13.69 9.40
C PHE A 74 -18.08 13.94 10.89
N PRO A 75 -19.11 14.04 11.76
CA PRO A 75 -18.91 14.16 13.20
C PRO A 75 -18.06 13.02 13.76
N VAL A 76 -17.05 13.34 14.57
CA VAL A 76 -16.18 12.33 15.20
C VAL A 76 -16.80 11.89 16.53
N THR A 77 -17.30 10.66 16.58
CA THR A 77 -17.90 10.08 17.79
C THR A 77 -17.08 8.92 18.36
N ARG A 78 -16.15 8.37 17.57
CA ARG A 78 -15.30 7.22 17.91
C ARG A 78 -14.02 7.24 17.07
N PRO A 79 -12.99 6.47 17.41
CA PRO A 79 -11.80 6.34 16.57
C PRO A 79 -12.16 5.91 15.15
N ARG A 80 -11.38 6.36 14.16
CA ARG A 80 -11.62 6.09 12.75
C ARG A 80 -10.45 5.38 12.11
N LEU A 81 -10.76 4.40 11.26
CA LEU A 81 -9.81 3.75 10.37
C LEU A 81 -10.17 4.08 8.93
N PHE A 82 -9.29 4.76 8.22
CA PHE A 82 -9.40 4.99 6.78
C PHE A 82 -8.44 4.06 6.05
N ILE A 83 -8.93 3.31 5.07
CA ILE A 83 -8.13 2.54 4.13
C ILE A 83 -8.27 3.20 2.76
N LEU A 84 -7.15 3.73 2.26
CA LEU A 84 -7.03 4.36 0.95
C LEU A 84 -6.33 3.38 0.02
N HIS A 85 -7.11 2.67 -0.80
CA HIS A 85 -6.64 1.58 -1.66
C HIS A 85 -6.32 2.13 -3.05
N LEU A 86 -5.02 2.35 -3.30
CA LEU A 86 -4.50 3.00 -4.49
C LEU A 86 -4.22 1.98 -5.62
N VAL A 87 -4.08 2.47 -6.85
CA VAL A 87 -3.47 1.72 -7.96
C VAL A 87 -1.95 1.84 -7.89
N GLY A 88 -1.45 2.99 -7.45
CA GLY A 88 -0.02 3.25 -7.30
C GLY A 88 0.77 3.09 -8.59
N SER A 89 1.99 2.56 -8.43
CA SER A 89 2.93 2.33 -9.54
C SER A 89 2.68 0.98 -10.25
N HIS A 90 1.43 0.66 -10.57
CA HIS A 90 1.06 -0.55 -11.32
C HIS A 90 1.49 -0.43 -12.81
N PRO A 91 1.93 -1.51 -13.48
CA PRO A 91 2.28 -1.51 -14.92
C PRO A 91 1.28 -0.80 -15.83
N LEU A 92 1.76 -0.38 -17.00
CA LEU A 92 1.23 0.68 -17.85
C LEU A 92 1.40 2.05 -17.18
N PHE A 93 2.60 2.28 -16.58
CA PHE A 93 2.94 3.43 -15.75
C PHE A 93 2.57 4.77 -16.38
N GLU A 94 2.82 4.95 -17.69
CA GLU A 94 2.47 6.19 -18.41
C GLU A 94 0.97 6.53 -18.31
N GLN A 95 0.10 5.51 -18.29
CA GLN A 95 -1.35 5.70 -18.14
C GLN A 95 -1.77 6.07 -16.71
N ARG A 96 -0.86 5.94 -15.73
CA ARG A 96 -1.10 6.32 -14.32
C ARG A 96 -0.74 7.76 -14.02
N LEU A 97 -0.06 8.44 -14.94
CA LEU A 97 0.44 9.80 -14.76
C LEU A 97 -0.64 10.83 -15.08
N GLU A 98 -0.80 11.80 -14.19
CA GLU A 98 -1.67 12.97 -14.39
C GLU A 98 -1.02 14.02 -15.31
N ASN A 99 0.30 14.01 -15.37
CA ASN A 99 1.10 14.96 -16.15
C ASN A 99 2.03 14.21 -17.12
N PRO A 100 2.43 14.84 -18.22
CA PRO A 100 3.41 14.26 -19.13
C PRO A 100 4.70 13.84 -18.42
N VAL A 101 5.34 12.80 -18.94
CA VAL A 101 6.62 12.30 -18.41
C VAL A 101 7.68 13.40 -18.52
N HIS A 102 8.32 13.75 -17.40
CA HIS A 102 9.40 14.74 -17.32
C HIS A 102 10.74 14.14 -16.89
N TYR A 103 10.75 12.92 -16.35
CA TYR A 103 11.98 12.20 -16.09
C TYR A 103 12.59 11.69 -17.39
N ASN A 104 13.91 11.72 -17.47
CA ASN A 104 14.66 11.15 -18.59
C ASN A 104 15.65 10.11 -18.05
N TYR A 105 15.11 8.98 -17.59
CA TYR A 105 15.89 7.86 -17.10
C TYR A 105 15.77 6.70 -18.09
N TYR A 106 16.81 6.06 -18.45
CA TYR A 106 16.97 4.90 -19.31
C TYR A 106 16.00 4.79 -20.53
N ASN A 107 14.71 4.72 -20.32
CA ASN A 107 13.64 4.74 -21.34
C ASN A 107 12.33 5.30 -20.77
N THR A 108 11.31 5.49 -21.61
CA THR A 108 10.02 6.07 -21.23
C THR A 108 9.32 5.22 -20.15
N ASN A 109 9.38 3.88 -20.24
CA ASN A 109 8.72 3.00 -19.27
C ASN A 109 9.28 3.19 -17.85
N LEU A 110 10.62 3.19 -17.72
CA LEU A 110 11.28 3.39 -16.42
C LEU A 110 11.16 4.84 -15.92
N SER A 111 11.18 5.81 -16.83
CA SER A 111 10.94 7.22 -16.50
C SER A 111 9.54 7.42 -15.95
N SER A 112 8.54 6.81 -16.60
CA SER A 112 7.15 6.83 -16.14
C SER A 112 6.98 6.18 -14.77
N TYR A 113 7.64 5.04 -14.53
CA TYR A 113 7.63 4.38 -13.23
C TYR A 113 8.15 5.29 -12.11
N ILE A 114 9.30 5.94 -12.32
CA ILE A 114 9.86 6.89 -11.34
C ILE A 114 8.85 8.01 -11.05
N GLN A 115 8.20 8.53 -12.10
CA GLN A 115 7.21 9.60 -11.95
C GLN A 115 5.94 9.13 -11.23
N THR A 116 5.53 7.86 -11.38
CA THR A 116 4.40 7.33 -10.59
C THR A 116 4.73 7.26 -9.09
N ILE A 117 5.98 6.98 -8.73
CA ILE A 117 6.43 7.03 -7.32
C ILE A 117 6.36 8.46 -6.79
N GLU A 118 6.89 9.44 -7.52
CA GLU A 118 6.79 10.87 -7.17
C GLU A 118 5.32 11.30 -7.02
N GLN A 119 4.44 10.86 -7.91
CA GLN A 119 3.01 11.17 -7.86
C GLN A 119 2.34 10.58 -6.60
N THR A 120 2.73 9.37 -6.21
CA THR A 120 2.25 8.74 -4.96
C THR A 120 2.77 9.49 -3.74
N ASP A 121 4.03 9.91 -3.74
CA ASP A 121 4.62 10.70 -2.66
C ASP A 121 3.88 12.03 -2.46
N LYS A 122 3.62 12.77 -3.54
CA LYS A 122 2.79 13.99 -3.51
C LYS A 122 1.36 13.75 -3.00
N LEU A 123 0.77 12.60 -3.33
CA LEU A 123 -0.54 12.23 -2.80
C LEU A 123 -0.49 11.99 -1.28
N LEU A 124 0.54 11.30 -0.79
CA LEU A 124 0.76 11.10 0.65
C LEU A 124 0.95 12.44 1.39
N GLU A 125 1.71 13.38 0.82
CA GLU A 125 1.85 14.73 1.33
C GLU A 125 0.47 15.44 1.45
N GLN A 126 -0.34 15.39 0.41
CA GLN A 126 -1.69 15.99 0.41
C GLN A 126 -2.64 15.35 1.44
N ILE A 127 -2.52 14.02 1.65
CA ILE A 127 -3.26 13.30 2.69
C ILE A 127 -2.79 13.78 4.07
N TYR A 128 -1.48 13.84 4.29
CA TYR A 128 -0.89 14.31 5.54
C TYR A 128 -1.31 15.73 5.88
N GLU A 129 -1.19 16.69 4.93
CA GLU A 129 -1.65 18.07 5.11
C GLU A 129 -3.13 18.16 5.43
N THR A 130 -3.95 17.34 4.75
CA THR A 130 -5.40 17.26 5.00
C THR A 130 -5.70 16.80 6.43
N LEU A 131 -4.94 15.84 6.95
CA LEU A 131 -5.06 15.34 8.32
C LEU A 131 -4.58 16.39 9.34
N GLN A 132 -3.51 17.11 9.07
CA GLN A 132 -2.96 18.17 9.94
C GLN A 132 -3.99 19.27 10.20
N VAL A 133 -4.76 19.67 9.18
CA VAL A 133 -5.78 20.70 9.30
C VAL A 133 -6.93 20.29 10.23
N GLN A 134 -7.19 18.97 10.40
CA GLN A 134 -8.29 18.48 11.26
C GLN A 134 -8.04 18.68 12.75
N LYS A 135 -6.80 18.98 13.17
CA LYS A 135 -6.41 19.19 14.59
C LYS A 135 -6.73 17.99 15.50
N HIS A 136 -6.89 16.81 14.95
CA HIS A 136 -7.00 15.55 15.67
C HIS A 136 -5.68 14.78 15.60
N SER A 137 -5.37 14.00 16.62
CA SER A 137 -4.25 13.07 16.56
C SER A 137 -4.52 12.02 15.49
N PHE A 138 -3.51 11.71 14.69
CA PHE A 138 -3.59 10.68 13.64
C PHE A 138 -2.27 9.91 13.54
N SER A 139 -2.36 8.73 12.97
CA SER A 139 -1.23 7.96 12.48
C SER A 139 -1.52 7.52 11.05
N LEU A 140 -0.59 7.76 10.13
CA LEU A 140 -0.64 7.35 8.74
C LEU A 140 0.35 6.20 8.56
N LEU A 141 -0.13 5.06 8.05
CA LEU A 141 0.68 3.91 7.69
C LEU A 141 0.59 3.71 6.18
N TYR A 142 1.74 3.71 5.50
CA TYR A 142 1.84 3.48 4.06
C TYR A 142 2.73 2.27 3.77
N PHE A 143 2.28 1.41 2.87
CA PHE A 143 3.06 0.29 2.33
C PHE A 143 2.54 -0.09 0.94
N SER A 144 3.37 -0.82 0.18
CA SER A 144 2.95 -1.47 -1.06
C SER A 144 2.70 -2.96 -0.81
N ASP A 145 1.83 -3.57 -1.59
CA ASP A 145 1.53 -5.01 -1.55
C ASP A 145 2.70 -5.86 -2.09
N HIS A 146 3.42 -5.36 -3.10
CA HIS A 146 4.62 -5.98 -3.65
C HIS A 146 5.53 -4.95 -4.32
N GLY A 147 6.77 -5.34 -4.58
CA GLY A 147 7.72 -4.61 -5.41
C GLY A 147 7.70 -5.10 -6.85
N LEU A 148 8.67 -4.65 -7.64
CA LEU A 148 8.83 -5.03 -9.05
C LEU A 148 10.28 -5.46 -9.33
N GLU A 149 10.47 -6.34 -10.30
CA GLU A 149 11.78 -6.71 -10.82
C GLU A 149 11.98 -6.23 -12.26
N THR A 150 13.23 -6.10 -12.65
CA THR A 150 13.62 -5.63 -13.99
C THR A 150 13.51 -6.75 -15.01
N LYS A 151 12.77 -6.55 -16.08
CA LYS A 151 12.74 -7.39 -17.28
C LYS A 151 13.59 -6.75 -18.37
N ASP A 152 14.19 -7.60 -19.23
CA ASP A 152 15.00 -7.17 -20.39
C ASP A 152 16.09 -6.13 -20.04
N ARG A 153 16.73 -6.29 -18.88
CA ARG A 153 17.66 -5.34 -18.24
C ARG A 153 18.72 -4.73 -19.18
N ASN A 154 19.25 -5.50 -20.12
CA ASN A 154 20.32 -5.09 -21.03
C ASN A 154 19.78 -4.61 -22.39
N SER A 155 18.51 -4.27 -22.48
CA SER A 155 17.82 -3.91 -23.69
C SER A 155 17.19 -2.51 -23.58
N PRO A 156 17.10 -1.74 -24.69
CA PRO A 156 16.29 -0.52 -24.70
C PRO A 156 14.82 -0.73 -24.29
N LYS A 157 14.36 -1.99 -24.31
CA LYS A 157 12.99 -2.40 -23.89
C LYS A 157 12.91 -2.76 -22.41
N ALA A 158 13.96 -2.48 -21.61
CA ALA A 158 13.93 -2.73 -20.18
C ALA A 158 12.64 -2.18 -19.55
N SER A 159 11.99 -3.00 -18.75
CA SER A 159 10.71 -2.70 -18.10
C SER A 159 10.67 -3.32 -16.71
N LEU A 160 9.63 -3.00 -15.95
CA LEU A 160 9.40 -3.53 -14.62
C LEU A 160 8.12 -4.34 -14.60
N SER A 161 8.15 -5.48 -13.91
CA SER A 161 6.98 -6.32 -13.68
C SER A 161 7.10 -7.08 -12.36
N HIS A 162 6.00 -7.62 -11.88
CA HIS A 162 6.04 -8.57 -10.79
C HIS A 162 6.84 -9.82 -11.19
N GLY A 163 7.64 -10.36 -10.27
CA GLY A 163 8.46 -11.55 -10.48
C GLY A 163 8.88 -12.20 -9.16
N PHE A 164 9.99 -12.96 -9.19
CA PHE A 164 10.43 -13.80 -8.07
C PHE A 164 11.80 -13.41 -7.51
N SER A 165 12.32 -12.25 -7.86
CA SER A 165 13.52 -11.70 -7.23
C SER A 165 13.22 -11.04 -5.88
N LYS A 166 14.25 -10.79 -5.08
CA LYS A 166 14.11 -10.04 -3.81
C LYS A 166 13.45 -8.68 -3.99
N ALA A 167 13.66 -8.01 -5.13
CA ALA A 167 13.06 -6.71 -5.43
C ALA A 167 11.53 -6.76 -5.48
N SER A 168 10.95 -7.89 -5.93
CA SER A 168 9.50 -8.09 -5.97
C SER A 168 8.84 -8.23 -4.58
N PHE A 169 9.64 -8.51 -3.54
CA PHE A 169 9.14 -8.72 -2.17
C PHE A 169 9.60 -7.62 -1.19
N ARG A 170 10.49 -6.72 -1.61
CA ARG A 170 10.86 -5.55 -0.83
C ARG A 170 9.90 -4.41 -1.14
N VAL A 171 9.28 -3.89 -0.10
CA VAL A 171 8.32 -2.79 -0.22
C VAL A 171 8.67 -1.64 0.72
N PRO A 172 8.34 -0.40 0.36
CA PRO A 172 8.38 0.70 1.30
C PRO A 172 7.38 0.45 2.43
N PHE A 173 7.76 0.83 3.66
CA PHE A 173 6.89 0.79 4.82
C PHE A 173 7.16 2.04 5.67
N VAL A 174 6.15 2.88 5.82
CA VAL A 174 6.29 4.19 6.48
C VAL A 174 5.16 4.38 7.48
N ILE A 175 5.51 4.85 8.69
CA ILE A 175 4.54 5.31 9.68
C ILE A 175 4.84 6.77 9.98
N ILE A 176 3.81 7.62 9.96
CA ILE A 176 3.88 9.04 10.29
C ILE A 176 2.81 9.33 11.33
N ASN A 177 3.21 9.77 12.52
CA ASN A 177 2.28 10.19 13.56
C ASN A 177 2.18 11.72 13.61
N SER A 178 1.02 12.22 14.00
CA SER A 178 0.77 13.67 14.10
C SER A 178 1.70 14.41 15.08
N ASN A 179 2.37 13.70 15.98
CA ASN A 179 3.31 14.22 16.97
C ASN A 179 4.77 13.86 16.67
N ASP A 180 5.07 13.26 15.53
CA ASP A 180 6.45 13.00 15.14
C ASP A 180 7.21 14.31 14.91
N THR A 181 8.38 14.42 15.52
CA THR A 181 9.27 15.59 15.41
C THR A 181 10.60 15.26 14.75
N LEU A 182 10.89 13.98 14.56
CA LEU A 182 12.15 13.48 14.02
C LEU A 182 11.89 12.38 13.00
N HIS A 183 12.65 12.42 11.90
CA HIS A 183 12.75 11.30 10.99
C HIS A 183 13.62 10.19 11.60
N LYS A 184 13.16 8.94 11.51
CA LYS A 184 13.89 7.75 11.99
C LYS A 184 13.85 6.66 10.96
N GLU A 185 14.99 6.15 10.56
CA GLU A 185 15.09 4.94 9.75
C GLU A 185 15.29 3.72 10.64
N VAL A 186 14.53 2.66 10.34
CA VAL A 186 14.59 1.39 11.07
C VAL A 186 15.00 0.28 10.10
N HIS A 187 16.15 -0.34 10.35
CA HIS A 187 16.72 -1.39 9.51
C HIS A 187 16.44 -2.77 10.10
N ILE A 188 15.17 -3.17 10.16
CA ILE A 188 14.72 -4.46 10.68
C ILE A 188 13.89 -5.14 9.59
N ASN A 189 14.22 -6.40 9.29
CA ASN A 189 13.43 -7.18 8.35
C ASN A 189 12.12 -7.61 8.99
N LYS A 190 11.00 -7.21 8.43
CA LYS A 190 9.65 -7.57 8.83
C LYS A 190 8.92 -8.27 7.68
N SER A 191 8.04 -9.20 8.00
CA SER A 191 7.27 -9.97 7.04
C SER A 191 5.81 -9.54 7.01
N GLY A 192 5.25 -9.37 5.82
CA GLY A 192 3.81 -9.18 5.65
C GLY A 192 2.96 -10.34 6.19
N TYR A 193 3.58 -11.49 6.49
CA TYR A 193 2.91 -12.63 7.14
C TYR A 193 2.37 -12.26 8.54
N HIS A 194 3.07 -11.38 9.25
CA HIS A 194 2.68 -10.87 10.57
C HIS A 194 1.96 -9.51 10.50
N PHE A 195 1.38 -9.19 9.34
CA PHE A 195 0.76 -7.88 9.15
C PHE A 195 -0.38 -7.61 10.13
N ILE A 196 -1.20 -8.61 10.45
CA ILE A 196 -2.36 -8.41 11.32
C ILE A 196 -1.95 -8.13 12.77
N GLU A 197 -0.89 -8.77 13.26
CA GLU A 197 -0.32 -8.52 14.59
C GLU A 197 0.20 -7.09 14.70
N GLY A 198 1.04 -6.68 13.76
CA GLY A 198 1.58 -5.32 13.73
C GLY A 198 0.51 -4.26 13.50
N PHE A 199 -0.51 -4.56 12.71
CA PHE A 199 -1.65 -3.68 12.49
C PHE A 199 -2.49 -3.52 13.76
N ALA A 200 -2.73 -4.61 14.50
CA ALA A 200 -3.42 -4.56 15.78
C ALA A 200 -2.64 -3.70 16.78
N GLN A 201 -1.33 -3.92 16.89
CA GLN A 201 -0.45 -3.14 17.77
C GLN A 201 -0.45 -1.66 17.37
N TRP A 202 -0.33 -1.34 16.07
CA TRP A 202 -0.38 0.04 15.55
C TRP A 202 -1.69 0.75 15.90
N LEU A 203 -2.84 0.04 15.90
CA LEU A 203 -4.14 0.57 16.32
C LEU A 203 -4.33 0.58 17.85
N GLY A 204 -3.40 0.03 18.63
CA GLY A 204 -3.54 -0.14 20.07
C GLY A 204 -4.56 -1.22 20.48
N ILE A 205 -4.85 -2.17 19.59
CA ILE A 205 -5.79 -3.27 19.81
C ILE A 205 -5.05 -4.46 20.43
N LYS A 206 -5.64 -5.04 21.50
CA LYS A 206 -5.21 -6.30 22.09
C LYS A 206 -6.21 -7.38 21.76
N GLU A 207 -5.78 -8.47 21.12
CA GLU A 207 -6.60 -9.62 20.76
C GLU A 207 -5.89 -10.91 21.19
N ASN A 208 -6.61 -11.78 21.91
CA ASN A 208 -6.00 -12.98 22.54
C ASN A 208 -5.44 -13.99 21.53
N SER A 209 -5.94 -13.99 20.30
CA SER A 209 -5.47 -14.88 19.23
C SER A 209 -4.25 -14.36 18.46
N LEU A 210 -3.79 -13.13 18.76
CA LEU A 210 -2.67 -12.49 18.08
C LEU A 210 -1.46 -12.36 19.02
N ASP A 211 -0.26 -12.28 18.43
CA ASP A 211 0.93 -11.90 19.18
C ASP A 211 0.88 -10.39 19.49
N ASN A 212 0.41 -10.05 20.68
CA ASN A 212 0.28 -8.68 21.13
C ASN A 212 1.63 -7.98 21.45
N SER A 213 2.74 -8.71 21.36
CA SER A 213 4.09 -8.15 21.51
C SER A 213 4.74 -7.76 20.17
N TYR A 214 4.12 -8.15 19.04
CA TYR A 214 4.66 -7.85 17.73
C TYR A 214 4.55 -6.36 17.41
N ASP A 215 5.64 -5.78 16.92
CA ASP A 215 5.75 -4.38 16.49
C ASP A 215 6.52 -4.32 15.17
N PHE A 216 6.00 -3.56 14.21
CA PHE A 216 6.63 -3.35 12.90
C PHE A 216 8.02 -2.71 12.99
N LEU A 217 8.25 -1.87 13.99
CA LEU A 217 9.43 -1.02 14.09
C LEU A 217 10.43 -1.49 15.16
N SER A 218 10.15 -2.59 15.86
CA SER A 218 10.98 -3.08 16.96
C SER A 218 11.48 -4.52 16.72
N PRO A 219 12.65 -4.89 17.30
CA PRO A 219 13.13 -6.29 17.29
C PRO A 219 12.12 -7.25 17.95
N PRO A 220 12.23 -8.56 17.66
CA PRO A 220 13.19 -9.19 16.77
C PRO A 220 12.86 -9.04 15.29
N ALA A 221 13.85 -9.30 14.42
CA ALA A 221 13.61 -9.46 12.98
C ALA A 221 12.83 -10.76 12.72
N ASP A 222 11.99 -10.76 11.67
CA ASP A 222 11.20 -11.91 11.29
C ASP A 222 12.04 -12.94 10.50
N SER A 223 11.62 -14.20 10.58
CA SER A 223 12.05 -15.22 9.61
C SER A 223 11.30 -14.99 8.29
N LEU A 224 12.03 -14.48 7.29
CA LEU A 224 11.41 -14.06 6.03
C LEU A 224 11.15 -15.28 5.14
N LYS A 225 9.88 -15.64 4.99
CA LYS A 225 9.38 -16.57 3.98
C LYS A 225 8.50 -15.82 3.00
N VAL A 226 8.61 -16.17 1.73
CA VAL A 226 7.80 -15.63 0.64
C VAL A 226 7.06 -16.76 -0.06
N PHE A 227 5.92 -16.45 -0.67
CA PHE A 227 5.13 -17.40 -1.44
C PHE A 227 5.27 -17.10 -2.94
N THR A 228 5.81 -18.07 -3.68
CA THR A 228 6.03 -17.99 -5.13
C THR A 228 5.29 -19.11 -5.89
N GLY A 229 4.23 -19.68 -5.27
CA GLY A 229 3.64 -20.97 -5.62
C GLY A 229 4.02 -22.03 -4.57
N GLU A 230 5.17 -21.87 -3.94
CA GLU A 230 5.65 -22.59 -2.76
C GLU A 230 6.30 -21.60 -1.78
N TYR A 231 6.46 -22.02 -0.52
CA TYR A 231 7.14 -21.21 0.49
C TYR A 231 8.66 -21.34 0.36
N LEU A 232 9.32 -20.24 0.05
CA LEU A 232 10.78 -20.11 -0.03
C LEU A 232 11.32 -19.17 1.03
N LEU A 233 12.59 -19.36 1.40
CA LEU A 233 13.29 -18.37 2.22
C LEU A 233 13.63 -17.16 1.35
N PHE A 234 13.30 -15.96 1.80
CA PHE A 234 13.60 -14.70 1.09
C PHE A 234 15.08 -14.61 0.69
N ASN A 235 15.99 -15.03 1.58
CA ASN A 235 17.43 -14.99 1.33
C ASN A 235 17.90 -15.93 0.19
N SER A 236 17.11 -16.94 -0.18
CA SER A 236 17.41 -17.84 -1.31
C SER A 236 17.01 -17.27 -2.67
N LEU A 237 16.24 -16.17 -2.69
CA LEU A 237 15.82 -15.53 -3.93
C LEU A 237 16.98 -14.79 -4.59
N PRO A 238 16.96 -14.69 -5.95
CA PRO A 238 17.94 -13.90 -6.68
C PRO A 238 17.84 -12.42 -6.34
N GLU A 239 18.98 -11.72 -6.37
CA GLU A 239 19.00 -10.26 -6.34
C GLU A 239 18.58 -9.69 -7.69
N ASP A 240 17.88 -8.58 -7.65
CA ASP A 240 17.58 -7.77 -8.82
C ASP A 240 17.89 -6.29 -8.53
N PRO A 241 19.13 -5.84 -8.65
CA PRO A 241 19.46 -4.43 -8.51
C PRO A 241 18.76 -3.65 -9.64
N VAL A 242 17.80 -2.84 -9.28
CA VAL A 242 16.97 -2.06 -10.22
C VAL A 242 17.76 -0.93 -10.89
N ILE A 243 19.00 -0.65 -10.44
CA ILE A 243 19.86 0.38 -11.02
C ILE A 243 20.38 -0.09 -12.38
N LEU A 244 19.81 0.49 -13.43
CA LEU A 244 20.31 0.35 -14.79
C LEU A 244 21.27 1.51 -15.07
N ASN A 245 22.51 1.18 -15.39
CA ASN A 245 23.46 2.20 -15.82
C ASN A 245 23.08 2.68 -17.22
N ASN A 246 22.85 3.98 -17.38
CA ASN A 246 22.79 4.59 -18.71
C ASN A 246 24.12 4.33 -19.38
N LYS A 247 24.19 3.37 -20.31
CA LYS A 247 25.31 3.30 -21.23
C LYS A 247 25.22 4.56 -22.10
N LYS A 248 26.15 5.52 -21.88
CA LYS A 248 26.37 6.64 -22.78
C LYS A 248 26.80 6.13 -24.15
#